data_68f2a96f8ce99e7b806b3b8a228ec248
#
_entry.id   68f2a96f8ce99e7b806b3b8a228ec248
#
_cell.length_a   1.000
_cell.length_b   1.000
_cell.length_c   1.000
_cell.angle_alpha   90.00
_cell.angle_beta   90.00
_cell.angle_gamma   90.00
#
_symmetry.space_group_name_H-M   'P 1'
#
loop_
_entity.id
_entity.type
_entity.pdbx_description
1 polymer ?
#
loop_
_entity_poly.entity_id
_entity_poly.type
_entity_poly.pdbx_seq_one_letter_code
_entity_poly.pdbx_strand_id
1 'polypeptide(L)'
;MKNFYEKVYDIVAQIPKGTVTTYGCIAMSGKHTAQPIVGNALHANIDPVNIPCHRVVNREGKLAPMYVFGGIDAQKERLENEGVVVDGDKVDLKKYLWR
;
A
#
# COMPACT_ATOMS: atom_id res chain seq x y z
N MET A 1 -15.71 14.31 -11.76
CA MET A 1 -14.27 14.40 -11.53
C MET A 1 -13.91 13.71 -10.23
N LYS A 2 -12.89 12.88 -10.23
CA LYS A 2 -12.44 12.18 -9.02
C LYS A 2 -11.61 13.09 -8.13
N ASN A 3 -11.81 13.00 -6.82
CA ASN A 3 -10.94 13.68 -5.87
C ASN A 3 -9.62 12.91 -5.70
N PHE A 4 -8.68 13.45 -4.94
CA PHE A 4 -7.37 12.82 -4.78
C PHE A 4 -7.47 11.45 -4.09
N TYR A 5 -8.37 11.28 -3.13
CA TYR A 5 -8.54 9.99 -2.45
C TYR A 5 -9.04 8.92 -3.41
N GLU A 6 -10.01 9.27 -4.26
CA GLU A 6 -10.52 8.31 -5.25
C GLU A 6 -9.46 7.89 -6.25
N LYS A 7 -8.59 8.83 -6.66
CA LYS A 7 -7.46 8.52 -7.55
C LYS A 7 -6.49 7.55 -6.88
N VAL A 8 -6.19 7.76 -5.60
CA VAL A 8 -5.33 6.86 -4.84
C VAL A 8 -5.98 5.47 -4.74
N TYR A 9 -7.25 5.41 -4.42
CA TYR A 9 -7.98 4.15 -4.29
C TYR A 9 -8.01 3.37 -5.61
N ASP A 10 -8.18 4.06 -6.74
CA ASP A 10 -8.17 3.42 -8.06
C ASP A 10 -6.81 2.76 -8.34
N ILE A 11 -5.72 3.41 -7.97
CA ILE A 11 -4.38 2.87 -8.16
C ILE A 11 -4.16 1.67 -7.24
N VAL A 12 -4.50 1.79 -5.97
CA VAL A 12 -4.31 0.73 -4.98
C VAL A 12 -5.15 -0.50 -5.35
N ALA A 13 -6.35 -0.30 -5.87
CA ALA A 13 -7.22 -1.40 -6.29
C ALA A 13 -6.61 -2.24 -7.41
N GLN A 14 -5.66 -1.71 -8.15
CA GLN A 14 -4.99 -2.41 -9.25
C GLN A 14 -3.76 -3.22 -8.82
N ILE A 15 -3.27 -3.04 -7.59
CA ILE A 15 -2.07 -3.74 -7.13
C ILE A 15 -2.35 -5.24 -7.08
N PRO A 16 -1.64 -6.07 -7.87
CA PRO A 16 -1.90 -7.50 -7.89
C PRO A 16 -1.55 -8.16 -6.55
N LYS A 17 -2.29 -9.19 -6.22
CA LYS A 17 -2.00 -10.05 -5.08
C LYS A 17 -0.58 -10.61 -5.22
N GLY A 18 0.19 -10.58 -4.14
CA GLY A 18 1.58 -11.06 -4.16
C GLY A 18 2.61 -10.00 -4.54
N THR A 19 2.18 -8.76 -4.71
CA THR A 19 3.08 -7.63 -4.97
C THR A 19 2.79 -6.49 -4.00
N VAL A 20 3.71 -5.52 -3.96
CA VAL A 20 3.56 -4.30 -3.15
C VAL A 20 3.95 -3.09 -3.98
N THR A 21 3.53 -1.91 -3.55
CA THR A 21 4.02 -0.65 -4.10
C THR A 21 4.37 0.30 -2.95
N THR A 22 4.86 1.47 -3.29
CA THR A 22 5.26 2.47 -2.29
C THR A 22 4.38 3.71 -2.39
N TYR A 23 4.36 4.51 -1.34
CA TYR A 23 3.65 5.79 -1.35
C TYR A 23 4.13 6.69 -2.48
N GLY A 24 5.44 6.72 -2.72
CA GLY A 24 6.02 7.51 -3.80
C GLY A 24 5.56 7.04 -5.18
N CYS A 25 5.50 5.74 -5.40
CA CYS A 25 5.03 5.19 -6.67
C CYS A 25 3.58 5.56 -6.94
N ILE A 26 2.74 5.49 -5.91
CA ILE A 26 1.33 5.89 -6.03
C ILE A 26 1.23 7.38 -6.33
N ALA A 27 1.99 8.22 -5.63
CA ALA A 27 1.98 9.66 -5.84
C ALA A 27 2.38 10.03 -7.26
N MET A 28 3.41 9.38 -7.80
CA MET A 28 3.84 9.60 -9.18
C MET A 28 2.81 9.13 -10.20
N SER A 29 2.19 7.98 -9.97
CA SER A 29 1.17 7.43 -10.86
C SER A 29 -0.07 8.31 -10.89
N GLY A 30 -0.42 8.90 -9.75
CA GLY A 30 -1.58 9.79 -9.65
C GLY A 30 -1.35 11.18 -10.21
N LYS A 31 -0.14 11.51 -10.62
CA LYS A 31 0.31 12.85 -11.04
C LYS A 31 -0.17 13.91 -10.02
N HIS A 32 0.58 14.91 -9.75
CA HIS A 32 0.19 16.02 -8.85
C HIS A 32 -0.31 15.59 -7.45
N THR A 33 -0.20 14.30 -7.10
CA THR A 33 -0.61 13.80 -5.78
C THR A 33 0.63 13.72 -4.88
N ALA A 34 0.63 14.44 -3.77
CA ALA A 34 1.74 14.39 -2.82
C ALA A 34 1.67 13.13 -1.95
N GLN A 35 2.82 12.61 -1.52
CA GLN A 35 2.88 11.42 -0.67
C GLN A 35 2.04 11.54 0.61
N PRO A 36 1.99 12.69 1.32
CA PRO A 36 1.12 12.83 2.49
C PRO A 36 -0.36 12.59 2.17
N ILE A 37 -0.81 13.00 0.98
CA ILE A 37 -2.20 12.76 0.55
C ILE A 37 -2.44 11.26 0.37
N VAL A 38 -1.46 10.53 -0.17
CA VAL A 38 -1.55 9.07 -0.31
C VAL A 38 -1.72 8.43 1.07
N GLY A 39 -0.89 8.80 2.04
CA GLY A 39 -0.98 8.27 3.40
C GLY A 39 -2.33 8.57 4.04
N ASN A 40 -2.82 9.78 3.88
CA ASN A 40 -4.13 10.18 4.43
C ASN A 40 -5.26 9.40 3.78
N ALA A 41 -5.21 9.18 2.47
CA ALA A 41 -6.22 8.41 1.75
C ALA A 41 -6.26 6.96 2.23
N LEU A 42 -5.09 6.34 2.41
CA LEU A 42 -5.02 4.97 2.90
C LEU A 42 -5.51 4.85 4.34
N HIS A 43 -5.23 5.84 5.17
CA HIS A 43 -5.71 5.86 6.54
C HIS A 43 -7.24 6.01 6.61
N ALA A 44 -7.84 6.67 5.63
CA ALA A 44 -9.29 6.85 5.54
C ALA A 44 -10.00 5.69 4.82
N ASN A 45 -9.26 4.71 4.30
CA ASN A 45 -9.85 3.57 3.60
C ASN A 45 -10.73 2.73 4.53
N ILE A 46 -11.92 2.39 4.06
CA ILE A 46 -12.88 1.56 4.81
C ILE A 46 -13.16 0.23 4.11
N ASP A 47 -12.49 -0.05 3.01
CA ASP A 47 -12.72 -1.26 2.20
C ASP A 47 -11.38 -1.96 1.90
N PRO A 48 -10.83 -2.73 2.86
CA PRO A 48 -9.53 -3.36 2.69
C PRO A 48 -9.51 -4.52 1.68
N VAL A 49 -10.67 -4.99 1.26
CA VAL A 49 -10.77 -6.08 0.28
C VAL A 49 -10.60 -5.56 -1.13
N ASN A 50 -11.38 -4.54 -1.49
CA ASN A 50 -11.36 -3.97 -2.84
C ASN A 50 -10.25 -2.92 -3.02
N ILE A 51 -9.82 -2.31 -1.92
CA ILE A 51 -8.73 -1.33 -1.90
C ILE A 51 -7.65 -1.90 -0.96
N PRO A 52 -6.78 -2.79 -1.47
CA PRO A 52 -5.85 -3.55 -0.62
C PRO A 52 -4.67 -2.72 -0.12
N CYS A 53 -4.94 -1.79 0.79
CA CYS A 53 -3.93 -0.87 1.30
C CYS A 53 -2.78 -1.56 2.05
N HIS A 54 -2.93 -2.84 2.43
CA HIS A 54 -1.83 -3.61 3.00
C HIS A 54 -0.69 -3.85 2.00
N ARG A 55 -0.94 -3.66 0.71
CA ARG A 55 0.07 -3.80 -0.35
C ARG A 55 0.86 -2.52 -0.59
N VAL A 56 0.77 -1.55 0.32
CA VAL A 56 1.52 -0.30 0.23
C VAL A 56 2.51 -0.23 1.39
N VAL A 57 3.77 -0.03 1.06
CA VAL A 57 4.87 0.06 2.03
C VAL A 57 5.65 1.34 1.77
N ASN A 58 6.61 1.68 2.66
CA ASN A 58 7.42 2.85 2.43
C ASN A 58 8.52 2.57 1.39
N ARG A 59 9.30 3.59 1.04
CA ARG A 59 10.34 3.48 -0.01
C ARG A 59 11.44 2.46 0.31
N GLU A 60 11.56 2.07 1.58
CA GLU A 60 12.52 1.06 2.00
C GLU A 60 11.88 -0.34 2.11
N GLY A 61 10.60 -0.45 1.82
CA GLY A 61 9.86 -1.71 1.93
C GLY A 61 9.28 -1.96 3.31
N LYS A 62 9.37 -0.99 4.22
CA LYS A 62 8.88 -1.18 5.60
C LYS A 62 7.36 -1.08 5.67
N LEU A 63 6.79 -1.91 6.53
CA LEU A 63 5.36 -1.92 6.81
C LEU A 63 4.95 -0.66 7.57
N ALA A 64 3.65 -0.33 7.54
CA ALA A 64 3.11 0.89 8.10
C ALA A 64 2.70 0.69 9.57
N PRO A 65 3.35 1.37 10.54
CA PRO A 65 2.93 1.28 11.94
C PRO A 65 1.49 1.74 12.15
N MET A 66 1.03 2.64 11.29
CA MET A 66 -0.32 3.22 11.36
C MET A 66 -1.32 2.53 10.45
N TYR A 67 -1.04 1.30 10.01
CA TYR A 67 -1.98 0.53 9.19
C TYR A 67 -3.31 0.41 9.94
N VAL A 68 -4.38 0.97 9.36
CA VAL A 68 -5.65 1.17 10.08
C VAL A 68 -6.39 -0.13 10.41
N PHE A 69 -6.06 -1.23 9.74
CA PHE A 69 -6.74 -2.51 9.96
C PHE A 69 -5.94 -3.45 10.87
N GLY A 70 -5.20 -2.91 11.81
CA GLY A 70 -4.56 -3.71 12.85
C GLY A 70 -3.05 -3.53 13.00
N GLY A 71 -2.46 -2.52 12.37
CA GLY A 71 -1.03 -2.20 12.51
C GLY A 71 -0.12 -3.15 11.74
N ILE A 72 1.17 -3.15 12.10
CA ILE A 72 2.21 -3.91 11.39
C ILE A 72 1.89 -5.41 11.36
N ASP A 73 1.48 -5.98 12.47
CA ASP A 73 1.25 -7.43 12.55
C ASP A 73 0.13 -7.87 11.59
N ALA A 74 -0.95 -7.09 11.51
CA ALA A 74 -2.05 -7.40 10.61
C ALA A 74 -1.65 -7.22 9.14
N GLN A 75 -0.87 -6.19 8.84
CA GLN A 75 -0.36 -5.98 7.49
C GLN A 75 0.55 -7.12 7.07
N LYS A 76 1.46 -7.53 7.96
CA LYS A 76 2.36 -8.65 7.72
C LYS A 76 1.59 -9.94 7.43
N GLU A 77 0.59 -10.25 8.25
CA GLU A 77 -0.22 -11.45 8.07
C GLU A 77 -0.92 -11.44 6.71
N ARG A 78 -1.50 -10.33 6.32
CA ARG A 78 -2.19 -10.22 5.02
C ARG A 78 -1.23 -10.41 3.85
N LEU A 79 -0.04 -9.82 3.92
CA LEU A 79 0.97 -9.98 2.88
C LEU A 79 1.48 -11.42 2.81
N GLU A 80 1.75 -12.04 3.96
CA GLU A 80 2.21 -13.42 4.00
C GLU A 80 1.15 -14.38 3.46
N ASN A 81 -0.11 -14.14 3.72
CA ASN A 81 -1.20 -14.92 3.14
C ASN A 81 -1.27 -14.82 1.61
N GLU A 82 -0.68 -13.77 1.04
CA GLU A 82 -0.62 -13.56 -0.40
C GLU A 82 0.70 -14.06 -1.02
N GLY A 83 1.55 -14.69 -0.23
CA GLY A 83 2.81 -15.24 -0.72
C GLY A 83 3.99 -14.28 -0.66
N VAL A 84 3.81 -13.11 -0.04
CA VAL A 84 4.91 -12.14 0.13
C VAL A 84 5.70 -12.50 1.38
N VAL A 85 7.01 -12.65 1.24
CA VAL A 85 7.89 -12.90 2.38
C VAL A 85 8.18 -11.58 3.07
N VAL A 86 7.88 -11.50 4.36
CA VAL A 86 8.14 -10.33 5.19
C VAL A 86 9.24 -10.68 6.18
N ASP A 87 10.35 -9.97 6.12
CA ASP A 87 11.49 -10.15 7.02
C ASP A 87 11.43 -9.07 8.10
N GLY A 88 10.98 -9.47 9.29
CA GLY A 88 10.72 -8.51 10.37
C GLY A 88 9.53 -7.63 10.00
N ASP A 89 9.80 -6.38 9.68
CA ASP A 89 8.79 -5.41 9.23
C ASP A 89 9.06 -4.92 7.79
N LYS A 90 9.83 -5.69 7.00
CA LYS A 90 10.34 -5.23 5.72
C LYS A 90 10.10 -6.24 4.61
N VAL A 91 9.75 -5.72 3.44
CA VAL A 91 9.56 -6.48 2.20
C VAL A 91 10.68 -6.17 1.23
N ASP A 92 11.19 -7.18 0.52
CA ASP A 92 12.22 -6.98 -0.51
C ASP A 92 11.58 -6.39 -1.77
N LEU A 93 11.79 -5.10 -1.99
CA LEU A 93 11.23 -4.39 -3.14
C LEU A 93 11.79 -4.86 -4.47
N LYS A 94 13.01 -5.42 -4.49
CA LYS A 94 13.57 -5.98 -5.72
C LYS A 94 12.75 -7.15 -6.23
N LYS A 95 12.17 -7.89 -5.31
CA LYS A 95 11.39 -9.10 -5.62
C LYS A 95 9.90 -8.81 -5.79
N TYR A 96 9.33 -7.96 -4.96
CA TYR A 96 7.88 -7.82 -4.84
C TYR A 96 7.30 -6.50 -5.36
N LEU A 97 8.13 -5.56 -5.78
CA LEU A 97 7.62 -4.28 -6.26
C LEU A 97 6.80 -4.45 -7.54
N TRP A 98 5.57 -3.99 -7.51
CA TRP A 98 4.66 -3.98 -8.66
C TRP A 98 5.15 -3.00 -9.72
N ARG A 99 5.19 -3.47 -10.92
CA ARG A 99 5.71 -2.69 -12.06
C ARG A 99 4.73 -2.65 -13.23
#